data_fa3827aac25d8e0189ad8859f31a2685
#
_entry.id   fa3827aac25d8e0189ad8859f31a2685
#
_cell.length_a   1.000
_cell.length_b   1.000
_cell.length_c   1.000
_cell.angle_alpha   90.00
_cell.angle_beta   90.00
_cell.angle_gamma   90.00
#
_symmetry.space_group_name_H-M   'P 1'
#
loop_
_entity.id
_entity.type
_entity.pdbx_description
1 polymer ?
#
loop_
_entity_poly.entity_id
_entity_poly.type
_entity_poly.pdbx_seq_one_letter_code
_entity_poly.pdbx_strand_id
1 'polypeptide(L)'
;MDIHPSTSTGWIEVITGSMFSGKSEELIRRLRRAQIARQKVQIFKPQIDNRYAEDHIISHSEMRIPSESLMSARDLLGRVLPGTEVVGIDEGQFFDAELPAVCSALADQGKRVIVAGLDQDYLGKPFEPMPQLLAIAEYITKTLAICMVCGAPANHTQRLVASSERVVVGGQGTYEARCRRCFDPRLGMGG
;
A
#
# COMPACT_ATOMS: atom_id res chain seq x y z
N MET A 1 -10.03 6.72 43.31
CA MET A 1 -9.37 5.90 42.29
C MET A 1 -9.61 6.58 40.96
N ASP A 2 -8.70 7.49 40.58
CA ASP A 2 -8.87 8.25 39.35
C ASP A 2 -8.52 7.35 38.15
N ILE A 3 -9.55 6.97 37.43
CA ILE A 3 -9.39 6.31 36.14
C ILE A 3 -8.91 7.39 35.19
N HIS A 4 -7.60 7.48 34.96
CA HIS A 4 -7.09 8.27 33.85
C HIS A 4 -7.73 7.72 32.57
N PRO A 5 -8.29 8.58 31.71
CA PRO A 5 -8.73 8.12 30.40
C PRO A 5 -7.51 7.51 29.73
N SER A 6 -7.64 6.26 29.31
CA SER A 6 -6.63 5.60 28.51
C SER A 6 -6.30 6.52 27.33
N THR A 7 -5.06 6.92 27.24
CA THR A 7 -4.54 7.48 25.99
C THR A 7 -4.91 6.47 24.91
N SER A 8 -5.83 6.85 24.02
CA SER A 8 -6.27 5.96 22.96
C SER A 8 -5.04 5.57 22.13
N THR A 9 -4.60 4.34 22.24
CA THR A 9 -3.59 3.79 21.34
C THR A 9 -4.16 3.83 19.92
N GLY A 10 -3.33 4.17 18.95
CA GLY A 10 -3.68 4.03 17.55
C GLY A 10 -3.66 2.56 17.12
N TRP A 11 -3.74 2.34 15.82
CA TRP A 11 -3.70 1.00 15.23
C TRP A 11 -3.20 1.05 13.79
N ILE A 12 -2.87 -0.12 13.26
CA ILE A 12 -2.40 -0.30 11.89
C ILE A 12 -3.45 -1.06 11.09
N GLU A 13 -3.81 -0.51 9.93
CA GLU A 13 -4.66 -1.15 8.92
C GLU A 13 -3.81 -1.43 7.69
N VAL A 14 -3.86 -2.63 7.14
CA VAL A 14 -3.20 -2.98 5.89
C VAL A 14 -4.22 -3.37 4.83
N ILE A 15 -4.14 -2.70 3.68
CA ILE A 15 -4.91 -3.01 2.48
C ILE A 15 -3.96 -3.62 1.47
N THR A 16 -4.17 -4.88 1.14
CA THR A 16 -3.25 -5.63 0.28
C THR A 16 -3.98 -6.37 -0.84
N GLY A 17 -3.24 -6.88 -1.80
CA GLY A 17 -3.75 -7.59 -2.96
C GLY A 17 -2.91 -7.33 -4.21
N SER A 18 -3.28 -7.95 -5.33
CA SER A 18 -2.60 -7.77 -6.62
C SER A 18 -2.78 -6.37 -7.19
N MET A 19 -2.05 -6.04 -8.24
CA MET A 19 -2.39 -4.87 -9.07
C MET A 19 -3.83 -5.01 -9.58
N PHE A 20 -4.48 -3.89 -9.80
CA PHE A 20 -5.87 -3.79 -10.30
C PHE A 20 -6.93 -4.34 -9.32
N SER A 21 -6.61 -4.53 -8.05
CA SER A 21 -7.55 -5.05 -7.04
C SER A 21 -8.30 -3.97 -6.25
N GLY A 22 -8.06 -2.68 -6.54
CA GLY A 22 -8.75 -1.57 -5.87
C GLY A 22 -8.15 -1.13 -4.54
N LYS A 23 -6.86 -1.42 -4.27
CA LYS A 23 -6.19 -1.02 -3.02
C LYS A 23 -6.15 0.48 -2.81
N SER A 24 -5.73 1.24 -3.84
CA SER A 24 -5.63 2.71 -3.75
C SER A 24 -7.00 3.35 -3.64
N GLU A 25 -8.03 2.81 -4.31
CA GLU A 25 -9.42 3.25 -4.15
C GLU A 25 -9.90 3.07 -2.72
N GLU A 26 -9.62 1.92 -2.11
CA GLU A 26 -10.03 1.64 -0.72
C GLU A 26 -9.25 2.52 0.27
N LEU A 27 -7.96 2.75 0.04
CA LEU A 27 -7.17 3.70 0.83
C LEU A 27 -7.79 5.10 0.75
N ILE A 28 -8.01 5.62 -0.45
CA ILE A 28 -8.62 6.94 -0.67
C ILE A 28 -10.00 7.02 -0.01
N ARG A 29 -10.82 5.97 -0.13
CA ARG A 29 -12.14 5.91 0.51
C ARG A 29 -12.04 6.08 2.03
N ARG A 30 -11.12 5.38 2.69
CA ARG A 30 -10.90 5.49 4.15
C ARG A 30 -10.40 6.87 4.55
N LEU A 31 -9.44 7.42 3.81
CA LEU A 31 -8.87 8.73 4.09
C LEU A 31 -9.90 9.86 3.91
N ARG A 32 -10.75 9.79 2.87
CA ARG A 32 -11.85 10.75 2.69
C ARG A 32 -12.87 10.68 3.82
N ARG A 33 -13.21 9.48 4.29
CA ARG A 33 -14.11 9.34 5.46
C ARG A 33 -13.51 9.96 6.71
N ALA A 34 -12.20 9.83 6.93
CA ALA A 34 -11.50 10.49 8.02
C ALA A 34 -11.56 12.03 7.88
N GLN A 35 -11.37 12.56 6.67
CA GLN A 35 -11.50 14.00 6.39
C GLN A 35 -12.93 14.51 6.63
N ILE A 36 -13.96 13.75 6.20
CA ILE A 36 -15.36 14.08 6.48
C ILE A 36 -15.62 14.12 8.00
N ALA A 37 -15.00 13.22 8.76
CA ALA A 37 -15.03 13.21 10.21
C ALA A 37 -14.17 14.32 10.87
N ARG A 38 -13.62 15.24 10.06
CA ARG A 38 -12.78 16.36 10.48
C ARG A 38 -11.47 15.94 11.16
N GLN A 39 -11.01 14.72 10.93
CA GLN A 39 -9.71 14.26 11.37
C GLN A 39 -8.60 14.86 10.50
N LYS A 40 -7.47 15.15 11.13
CA LYS A 40 -6.28 15.63 10.40
C LYS A 40 -5.56 14.45 9.74
N VAL A 41 -5.50 14.48 8.42
CA VAL A 41 -4.97 13.40 7.58
C VAL A 41 -3.71 13.86 6.86
N GLN A 42 -2.67 13.03 6.88
CA GLN A 42 -1.51 13.16 5.99
C GLN A 42 -1.33 11.87 5.20
N ILE A 43 -0.84 12.01 3.97
CA ILE A 43 -0.71 10.90 3.03
C ILE A 43 0.69 10.91 2.44
N PHE A 44 1.31 9.74 2.42
CA PHE A 44 2.67 9.54 1.96
C PHE A 44 2.76 8.40 0.95
N LYS A 45 3.76 8.49 0.09
CA LYS A 45 4.15 7.42 -0.83
C LYS A 45 5.68 7.37 -0.94
N PRO A 46 6.28 6.23 -1.29
CA PRO A 46 7.71 6.17 -1.54
C PRO A 46 8.05 6.96 -2.81
N GLN A 47 9.19 7.64 -2.78
CA GLN A 47 9.79 8.19 -3.98
C GLN A 47 10.43 7.04 -4.75
N ILE A 48 9.74 6.58 -5.79
CA ILE A 48 10.32 5.65 -6.75
C ILE A 48 11.15 6.49 -7.72
N ASP A 49 12.42 6.14 -7.87
CA ASP A 49 13.33 6.86 -8.78
C ASP A 49 12.66 6.96 -10.14
N ASN A 50 12.09 8.12 -10.45
CA ASN A 50 11.91 8.59 -11.75
C ASN A 50 10.99 9.66 -12.15
N ARG A 51 11.00 9.82 -13.28
CA ARG A 51 10.46 10.59 -14.42
C ARG A 51 8.92 10.69 -14.47
N TYR A 52 8.18 10.12 -13.49
CA TYR A 52 6.72 10.08 -13.40
C TYR A 52 6.16 10.31 -11.98
N ALA A 53 6.93 11.03 -11.13
CA ALA A 53 6.47 11.39 -9.80
C ALA A 53 5.40 12.47 -9.88
N GLU A 54 4.15 12.09 -10.04
CA GLU A 54 3.03 12.96 -9.71
C GLU A 54 2.81 12.89 -8.19
N ASP A 55 2.75 14.05 -7.53
CA ASP A 55 2.51 14.19 -6.09
C ASP A 55 1.05 13.88 -5.70
N HIS A 56 0.49 12.84 -6.29
CA HIS A 56 -0.89 12.42 -6.05
C HIS A 56 -0.99 10.90 -6.05
N ILE A 57 -1.80 10.37 -5.15
CA ILE A 57 -2.30 9.00 -5.29
C ILE A 57 -3.38 9.03 -6.37
N ILE A 58 -3.15 8.28 -7.44
CA ILE A 58 -4.09 8.15 -8.54
C ILE A 58 -4.68 6.74 -8.49
N SER A 59 -5.98 6.66 -8.27
CA SER A 59 -6.70 5.44 -8.57
C SER A 59 -7.03 5.37 -10.05
N HIS A 60 -7.27 4.17 -10.59
CA HIS A 60 -7.75 4.00 -11.96
C HIS A 60 -9.10 4.71 -12.25
N SER A 61 -9.79 5.17 -11.20
CA SER A 61 -11.05 5.90 -11.25
C SER A 61 -10.89 7.43 -11.16
N GLU A 62 -9.72 7.98 -11.46
CA GLU A 62 -9.41 9.43 -11.42
C GLU A 62 -9.56 10.11 -10.04
N MET A 63 -9.72 9.34 -8.97
CA MET A 63 -9.73 9.92 -7.63
C MET A 63 -8.31 10.25 -7.20
N ARG A 64 -8.07 11.52 -6.91
CA ARG A 64 -6.76 12.03 -6.51
C ARG A 64 -6.83 12.60 -5.09
N ILE A 65 -5.86 12.28 -4.27
CA ILE A 65 -5.61 12.95 -2.99
C ILE A 65 -4.13 13.36 -2.96
N PRO A 66 -3.82 14.62 -2.60
CA PRO A 66 -2.43 15.05 -2.50
C PRO A 66 -1.64 14.18 -1.52
N SER A 67 -0.44 13.78 -1.91
CA SER A 67 0.46 12.95 -1.11
C SER A 67 1.87 13.50 -1.15
N GLU A 68 2.64 13.28 -0.09
CA GLU A 68 4.06 13.62 -0.02
C GLU A 68 4.90 12.40 -0.37
N SER A 69 5.90 12.57 -1.25
CA SER A 69 6.85 11.52 -1.61
C SER A 69 8.05 11.53 -0.67
N LEU A 70 8.43 10.36 -0.15
CA LEU A 70 9.52 10.21 0.82
C LEU A 70 10.57 9.20 0.33
N MET A 71 11.83 9.47 0.67
CA MET A 71 12.97 8.62 0.31
C MET A 71 13.06 7.36 1.16
N SER A 72 12.68 7.45 2.44
CA SER A 72 12.76 6.34 3.39
C SER A 72 11.54 6.29 4.31
N ALA A 73 11.31 5.13 4.93
CA ALA A 73 10.27 4.99 5.94
C ALA A 73 10.56 5.86 7.18
N ARG A 74 11.81 6.05 7.53
CA ARG A 74 12.23 6.87 8.67
C ARG A 74 11.83 8.33 8.51
N ASP A 75 11.78 8.84 7.28
CA ASP A 75 11.37 10.22 6.99
C ASP A 75 9.94 10.50 7.47
N LEU A 76 9.07 9.47 7.52
CA LEU A 76 7.72 9.60 8.07
C LEU A 76 7.70 10.19 9.48
N LEU A 77 8.63 9.74 10.35
CA LEU A 77 8.69 10.21 11.73
C LEU A 77 8.98 11.71 11.84
N GLY A 78 9.72 12.27 10.87
CA GLY A 78 10.02 13.71 10.81
C GLY A 78 8.97 14.54 10.05
N ARG A 79 8.14 13.90 9.22
CA ARG A 79 7.14 14.57 8.38
C ARG A 79 5.73 14.50 8.92
N VAL A 80 5.41 13.47 9.70
CA VAL A 80 4.10 13.38 10.36
C VAL A 80 4.00 14.42 11.45
N LEU A 81 3.07 15.36 11.31
CA LEU A 81 2.85 16.44 12.25
C LEU A 81 2.25 15.92 13.57
N PRO A 82 2.56 16.53 14.72
CA PRO A 82 2.02 16.10 16.01
C PRO A 82 0.48 16.02 16.04
N GLY A 83 -0.19 16.95 15.38
CA GLY A 83 -1.66 17.00 15.31
C GLY A 83 -2.29 16.05 14.30
N THR A 84 -1.52 15.29 13.54
CA THR A 84 -2.06 14.32 12.58
C THR A 84 -2.67 13.14 13.31
N GLU A 85 -3.90 12.80 12.97
CA GLU A 85 -4.66 11.70 13.58
C GLU A 85 -4.64 10.45 12.69
N VAL A 86 -4.63 10.63 11.37
CA VAL A 86 -4.66 9.54 10.39
C VAL A 86 -3.51 9.70 9.40
N VAL A 87 -2.72 8.66 9.27
CA VAL A 87 -1.59 8.58 8.33
C VAL A 87 -1.90 7.53 7.27
N GLY A 88 -2.01 7.96 6.02
CA GLY A 88 -2.15 7.08 4.85
C GLY A 88 -0.80 6.86 4.18
N ILE A 89 -0.51 5.63 3.81
CA ILE A 89 0.71 5.24 3.10
C ILE A 89 0.31 4.40 1.90
N ASP A 90 0.61 4.86 0.69
CA ASP A 90 0.40 4.07 -0.52
C ASP A 90 1.72 3.43 -0.97
N GLU A 91 1.63 2.37 -1.78
CA GLU A 91 2.77 1.64 -2.33
C GLU A 91 3.78 1.19 -1.27
N GLY A 92 3.28 0.69 -0.13
CA GLY A 92 4.09 0.30 1.02
C GLY A 92 5.22 -0.69 0.71
N GLN A 93 5.06 -1.55 -0.31
CA GLN A 93 6.07 -2.52 -0.75
C GLN A 93 7.35 -1.85 -1.29
N PHE A 94 7.32 -0.58 -1.65
CA PHE A 94 8.48 0.14 -2.15
C PHE A 94 9.21 0.95 -1.09
N PHE A 95 8.73 0.96 0.15
CA PHE A 95 9.51 1.45 1.27
C PHE A 95 10.54 0.41 1.73
N ASP A 96 11.50 0.86 2.54
CA ASP A 96 12.52 0.02 3.14
C ASP A 96 12.00 -0.84 4.30
N ALA A 97 12.86 -1.71 4.83
CA ALA A 97 12.55 -2.65 5.90
C ALA A 97 12.20 -1.99 7.26
N GLU A 98 12.40 -0.68 7.41
CA GLU A 98 12.05 0.06 8.62
C GLU A 98 10.56 0.42 8.69
N LEU A 99 9.81 0.30 7.58
CA LEU A 99 8.40 0.70 7.54
C LEU A 99 7.54 0.07 8.65
N PRO A 100 7.63 -1.22 8.95
CA PRO A 100 6.83 -1.82 10.04
C PRO A 100 7.11 -1.18 11.40
N ALA A 101 8.37 -0.94 11.73
CA ALA A 101 8.76 -0.31 13.00
C ALA A 101 8.27 1.15 13.07
N VAL A 102 8.35 1.88 11.97
CA VAL A 102 7.83 3.25 11.87
C VAL A 102 6.31 3.28 12.03
N CYS A 103 5.58 2.36 11.39
CA CYS A 103 4.13 2.26 11.54
C CYS A 103 3.74 1.96 13.00
N SER A 104 4.45 1.04 13.67
CA SER A 104 4.23 0.77 15.10
C SER A 104 4.48 2.00 15.96
N ALA A 105 5.57 2.72 15.73
CA ALA A 105 5.88 3.94 16.48
C ALA A 105 4.81 5.03 16.31
N LEU A 106 4.23 5.16 15.12
CA LEU A 106 3.13 6.09 14.85
C LEU A 106 1.83 5.63 15.54
N ALA A 107 1.53 4.35 15.51
CA ALA A 107 0.37 3.78 16.19
C ALA A 107 0.48 3.92 17.71
N ASP A 108 1.66 3.70 18.29
CA ASP A 108 1.93 3.92 19.71
C ASP A 108 1.74 5.39 20.14
N GLN A 109 1.90 6.33 19.21
CA GLN A 109 1.58 7.74 19.41
C GLN A 109 0.08 8.06 19.26
N GLY A 110 -0.78 7.07 19.17
CA GLY A 110 -2.23 7.23 19.05
C GLY A 110 -2.73 7.51 17.62
N LYS A 111 -1.92 7.32 16.60
CA LYS A 111 -2.32 7.57 15.21
C LYS A 111 -2.94 6.34 14.57
N ARG A 112 -3.96 6.55 13.75
CA ARG A 112 -4.49 5.54 12.83
C ARG A 112 -3.59 5.48 11.61
N VAL A 113 -2.90 4.37 11.38
CA VAL A 113 -2.00 4.18 10.25
C VAL A 113 -2.62 3.22 9.24
N ILE A 114 -2.79 3.65 7.99
CA ILE A 114 -3.39 2.86 6.92
C ILE A 114 -2.37 2.68 5.81
N VAL A 115 -1.92 1.45 5.58
CA VAL A 115 -0.94 1.12 4.55
C VAL A 115 -1.59 0.32 3.44
N ALA A 116 -1.42 0.76 2.19
CA ALA A 116 -1.81 0.01 1.01
C ALA A 116 -0.55 -0.47 0.27
N GLY A 117 -0.55 -1.72 -0.21
CA GLY A 117 0.58 -2.24 -0.95
C GLY A 117 0.37 -3.66 -1.50
N LEU A 118 1.24 -4.04 -2.43
CA LEU A 118 1.29 -5.38 -3.01
C LEU A 118 1.87 -6.37 -1.99
N ASP A 119 1.21 -7.47 -1.76
CA ASP A 119 1.72 -8.54 -0.89
C ASP A 119 2.61 -9.57 -1.61
N GLN A 120 2.55 -9.59 -2.94
CA GLN A 120 3.33 -10.48 -3.78
C GLN A 120 3.99 -9.71 -4.93
N ASP A 121 5.19 -10.11 -5.31
CA ASP A 121 5.84 -9.66 -6.53
C ASP A 121 5.29 -10.39 -7.78
N TYR A 122 5.83 -10.08 -8.95
CA TYR A 122 5.42 -10.68 -10.22
C TYR A 122 5.70 -12.18 -10.32
N LEU A 123 6.52 -12.73 -9.44
CA LEU A 123 6.78 -14.19 -9.33
C LEU A 123 5.84 -14.87 -8.34
N GLY A 124 4.91 -14.15 -7.72
CA GLY A 124 4.03 -14.67 -6.69
C GLY A 124 4.73 -14.89 -5.34
N LYS A 125 5.92 -14.31 -5.15
CA LYS A 125 6.67 -14.37 -3.90
C LYS A 125 6.28 -13.21 -2.98
N PRO A 126 6.39 -13.38 -1.64
CA PRO A 126 6.15 -12.30 -0.70
C PRO A 126 6.97 -11.05 -1.04
N PHE A 127 6.34 -9.90 -0.97
CA PHE A 127 6.95 -8.61 -1.28
C PHE A 127 7.22 -7.83 0.01
N GLU A 128 8.48 -7.82 0.45
CA GLU A 128 8.91 -7.09 1.65
C GLU A 128 8.71 -5.56 1.47
N PRO A 129 8.34 -4.81 2.52
CA PRO A 129 8.12 -5.25 3.91
C PRO A 129 6.65 -5.61 4.23
N MET A 130 5.81 -5.88 3.21
CA MET A 130 4.38 -6.13 3.43
C MET A 130 4.09 -7.34 4.33
N PRO A 131 4.82 -8.48 4.27
CA PRO A 131 4.58 -9.59 5.19
C PRO A 131 4.73 -9.20 6.66
N GLN A 132 5.71 -8.36 7.00
CA GLN A 132 5.92 -7.88 8.35
C GLN A 132 4.80 -6.93 8.79
N LEU A 133 4.33 -6.06 7.90
CA LEU A 133 3.17 -5.20 8.16
C LEU A 133 1.91 -6.00 8.41
N LEU A 134 1.68 -7.05 7.62
CA LEU A 134 0.54 -7.96 7.80
C LEU A 134 0.60 -8.67 9.16
N ALA A 135 1.80 -9.00 9.65
CA ALA A 135 1.97 -9.66 10.94
C ALA A 135 1.62 -8.76 12.14
N ILE A 136 1.85 -7.45 12.04
CA ILE A 136 1.66 -6.50 13.16
C ILE A 136 0.35 -5.70 13.08
N ALA A 137 -0.35 -5.74 11.95
CA ALA A 137 -1.58 -4.97 11.74
C ALA A 137 -2.75 -5.53 12.57
N GLU A 138 -3.53 -4.65 13.19
CA GLU A 138 -4.80 -5.01 13.86
C GLU A 138 -5.89 -5.33 12.84
N TYR A 139 -5.87 -4.68 11.66
CA TYR A 139 -6.89 -4.87 10.63
C TYR A 139 -6.25 -5.13 9.27
N ILE A 140 -6.66 -6.21 8.62
CA ILE A 140 -6.18 -6.62 7.31
C ILE A 140 -7.36 -6.72 6.35
N THR A 141 -7.23 -6.06 5.19
CA THR A 141 -8.17 -6.19 4.08
C THR A 141 -7.42 -6.66 2.86
N LYS A 142 -7.70 -7.89 2.43
CA LYS A 142 -7.14 -8.43 1.19
C LYS A 142 -8.16 -8.24 0.06
N THR A 143 -7.82 -7.42 -0.93
CA THR A 143 -8.64 -7.18 -2.10
C THR A 143 -8.26 -8.15 -3.22
N LEU A 144 -9.24 -8.58 -4.00
CA LEU A 144 -9.03 -9.42 -5.18
C LEU A 144 -9.40 -8.64 -6.44
N ALA A 145 -8.60 -8.82 -7.47
CA ALA A 145 -8.92 -8.34 -8.81
C ALA A 145 -9.75 -9.39 -9.58
N ILE A 146 -10.04 -9.11 -10.82
CA ILE A 146 -10.68 -10.05 -11.75
C ILE A 146 -9.61 -10.60 -12.70
N CYS A 147 -9.54 -11.93 -12.80
CA CYS A 147 -8.61 -12.59 -13.70
C CYS A 147 -8.91 -12.24 -15.16
N MET A 148 -7.94 -11.66 -15.83
CA MET A 148 -8.09 -11.24 -17.23
C MET A 148 -8.23 -12.40 -18.20
N VAL A 149 -7.89 -13.63 -17.77
CA VAL A 149 -8.01 -14.82 -18.61
C VAL A 149 -9.35 -15.52 -18.46
N CYS A 150 -9.85 -15.67 -17.23
CA CYS A 150 -11.04 -16.50 -16.99
C CYS A 150 -12.13 -15.87 -16.13
N GLY A 151 -11.99 -14.61 -15.72
CA GLY A 151 -12.98 -13.88 -14.91
C GLY A 151 -13.07 -14.30 -13.43
N ALA A 152 -12.27 -15.25 -12.97
CA ALA A 152 -12.27 -15.66 -11.57
C ALA A 152 -11.57 -14.60 -10.66
N PRO A 153 -11.82 -14.63 -9.33
CA PRO A 153 -11.08 -13.78 -8.40
C PRO A 153 -9.56 -13.97 -8.54
N ALA A 154 -8.83 -12.87 -8.68
CA ALA A 154 -7.41 -12.84 -9.00
C ALA A 154 -6.58 -12.28 -7.84
N ASN A 155 -5.53 -13.02 -7.48
CA ASN A 155 -4.61 -12.68 -6.41
C ASN A 155 -3.16 -12.48 -6.87
N HIS A 156 -2.89 -12.65 -8.16
CA HIS A 156 -1.53 -12.56 -8.71
C HIS A 156 -1.42 -11.40 -9.69
N THR A 157 -0.28 -10.75 -9.63
CA THR A 157 0.13 -9.73 -10.60
C THR A 157 0.98 -10.42 -11.67
N GLN A 158 0.39 -10.67 -12.84
CA GLN A 158 1.09 -11.29 -13.96
C GLN A 158 1.85 -10.24 -14.73
N ARG A 159 3.17 -10.38 -14.84
CA ARG A 159 3.97 -9.59 -15.75
C ARG A 159 3.86 -10.16 -17.16
N LEU A 160 3.63 -9.28 -18.13
CA LEU A 160 3.46 -9.62 -19.55
C LEU A 160 4.72 -9.34 -20.38
N VAL A 161 5.64 -8.52 -19.87
CA VAL A 161 6.90 -8.19 -20.50
C VAL A 161 8.03 -8.94 -19.83
N ALA A 162 8.93 -9.53 -20.64
CA ALA A 162 10.09 -10.25 -20.12
C ALA A 162 11.13 -9.26 -19.56
N SER A 163 11.52 -9.45 -18.30
CA SER A 163 12.58 -8.67 -17.66
C SER A 163 13.16 -9.43 -16.48
N SER A 164 14.46 -9.31 -16.26
CA SER A 164 15.14 -9.84 -15.07
C SER A 164 14.98 -8.93 -13.84
N GLU A 165 14.53 -7.69 -14.02
CA GLU A 165 14.35 -6.75 -12.93
C GLU A 165 13.11 -7.12 -12.08
N ARG A 166 13.24 -7.01 -10.76
CA ARG A 166 12.12 -7.29 -9.84
C ARG A 166 10.98 -6.30 -10.00
N VAL A 167 11.29 -5.05 -10.27
CA VAL A 167 10.33 -3.97 -10.47
C VAL A 167 10.47 -3.42 -11.89
N VAL A 168 9.39 -3.52 -12.66
CA VAL A 168 9.25 -2.84 -13.96
C VAL A 168 8.10 -1.87 -13.81
N VAL A 169 8.37 -0.60 -14.08
CA VAL A 169 7.33 0.44 -14.01
C VAL A 169 6.36 0.28 -15.17
N GLY A 170 5.07 0.17 -14.86
CA GLY A 170 4.04 0.04 -15.87
C GLY A 170 2.68 -0.31 -15.27
N GLY A 171 1.65 -0.12 -16.07
CA GLY A 171 0.26 -0.44 -15.73
C GLY A 171 -0.32 -1.48 -16.68
N GLN A 172 -1.49 -1.16 -17.25
CA GLN A 172 -2.11 -2.00 -18.28
C GLN A 172 -1.17 -2.17 -19.49
N GLY A 173 -1.06 -3.40 -19.98
CA GLY A 173 -0.12 -3.78 -21.04
C GLY A 173 1.24 -4.29 -20.54
N THR A 174 1.69 -3.86 -19.36
CA THR A 174 2.89 -4.41 -18.70
C THR A 174 2.51 -5.50 -17.71
N TYR A 175 1.38 -5.35 -17.05
CA TYR A 175 0.86 -6.26 -16.05
C TYR A 175 -0.63 -6.50 -16.26
N GLU A 176 -1.10 -7.65 -15.78
CA GLU A 176 -2.52 -7.96 -15.65
C GLU A 176 -2.77 -8.80 -14.39
N ALA A 177 -4.02 -8.82 -13.92
CA ALA A 177 -4.41 -9.65 -12.80
C ALA A 177 -4.74 -11.06 -13.27
N ARG A 178 -4.24 -12.08 -12.56
CA ARG A 178 -4.54 -13.49 -12.81
C ARG A 178 -4.88 -14.27 -11.55
N CYS A 179 -5.81 -15.22 -11.68
CA CYS A 179 -6.07 -16.18 -10.61
C CYS A 179 -4.95 -17.22 -10.52
N ARG A 180 -4.94 -17.99 -9.44
CA ARG A 180 -3.92 -19.02 -9.19
C ARG A 180 -3.76 -20.02 -10.35
N ARG A 181 -4.84 -20.37 -11.03
CA ARG A 181 -4.81 -21.31 -12.16
C ARG A 181 -4.21 -20.71 -13.43
N CYS A 182 -4.47 -19.44 -13.68
CA CYS A 182 -4.05 -18.77 -14.91
C CYS A 182 -2.70 -18.05 -14.79
N PHE A 183 -2.16 -17.97 -13.58
CA PHE A 183 -0.87 -17.34 -13.31
C PHE A 183 0.29 -18.22 -13.82
N ASP A 184 1.18 -17.62 -14.60
CA ASP A 184 2.43 -18.27 -15.07
C ASP A 184 3.60 -17.30 -14.87
N PRO A 185 4.42 -17.47 -13.82
CA PRO A 185 5.54 -16.57 -13.56
C PRO A 185 6.60 -16.58 -14.66
N ARG A 186 6.70 -17.65 -15.45
CA ARG A 186 7.70 -17.77 -16.54
C ARG A 186 7.51 -16.73 -17.63
N LEU A 187 6.28 -16.25 -17.85
CA LEU A 187 5.98 -15.22 -18.86
C LEU A 187 6.67 -13.89 -18.58
N GLY A 188 6.93 -13.56 -17.31
CA GLY A 188 7.59 -12.32 -16.91
C GLY A 188 9.10 -12.45 -16.72
N MET A 189 9.67 -13.64 -16.85
CA MET A 189 11.10 -13.87 -16.66
C MET A 189 11.85 -13.51 -17.94
N GLY A 190 12.86 -12.64 -17.82
CA GLY A 190 13.85 -12.46 -18.86
C GLY A 190 14.70 -13.72 -18.97
N GLY A 191 14.98 -14.16 -20.21
CA GLY A 191 15.84 -15.30 -20.49
C GLY A 191 17.30 -15.01 -20.11
#